data_9f6ec30cf60355cdd897246636cd61f2
#
_entry.id   9f6ec30cf60355cdd897246636cd61f2
#
_cell.length_a   1.000
_cell.length_b   1.000
_cell.length_c   1.000
_cell.angle_alpha   90.00
_cell.angle_beta   90.00
_cell.angle_gamma   90.00
#
_symmetry.space_group_name_H-M   'P 1'
#
loop_
_entity.id
_entity.type
_entity.pdbx_description
1 polymer ?
#
loop_
_entity_poly.entity_id
_entity_poly.type
_entity_poly.pdbx_seq_one_letter_code
_entity_poly.pdbx_strand_id
1 'polypeptide(L)'
;KSKDHISLSYGYGDGGAESCKLTQEAVSNLFYGLPIQGYLAMNLDGIPELTKSVGGLTVTVPNNSLEYEYPEFAEGAEVTLTEENTEVFLRSRDVDESQSAIYRMERQKAFLDAFSKKAKECYEQNAKFATNLFVAIKPYTVTNISEDRLMKLFQTADEGDGYTEWTVPGEGTQGLSYDEYQVDDNALYTKIMETFYQEIK
;
A
#
# COMPACT_ATOMS: atom_id res chain seq x y z
N LYS A 1 -7.62 15.77 20.57
CA LYS A 1 -7.12 15.08 19.35
C LYS A 1 -5.61 15.22 19.39
N SER A 2 -4.87 14.14 19.58
CA SER A 2 -3.41 14.14 19.38
C SER A 2 -3.13 14.28 17.89
N LYS A 3 -2.16 15.11 17.55
CA LYS A 3 -1.56 15.09 16.20
C LYS A 3 -0.48 14.01 16.24
N ASP A 4 -0.70 12.93 15.54
CA ASP A 4 0.21 11.80 15.54
C ASP A 4 0.21 11.14 14.18
N HIS A 5 1.25 10.35 13.89
CA HIS A 5 1.31 9.62 12.62
C HIS A 5 0.15 8.63 12.53
N ILE A 6 -0.56 8.64 11.40
CA ILE A 6 -1.71 7.75 11.16
C ILE A 6 -1.33 6.26 11.30
N SER A 7 -0.10 5.91 10.98
CA SER A 7 0.44 4.55 11.12
C SER A 7 0.49 4.06 12.56
N LEU A 8 0.57 4.97 13.55
CA LEU A 8 0.58 4.61 14.97
C LEU A 8 -0.77 4.15 15.47
N SER A 9 -1.86 4.47 14.77
CA SER A 9 -3.21 4.05 15.17
C SER A 9 -3.35 2.53 15.26
N TYR A 10 -2.63 1.78 14.42
CA TYR A 10 -2.58 0.32 14.51
C TYR A 10 -1.96 -0.18 15.82
N GLY A 11 -0.92 0.50 16.30
CA GLY A 11 -0.21 0.14 17.52
C GLY A 11 -1.00 0.33 18.83
N TYR A 12 -2.09 1.09 18.80
CA TYR A 12 -2.96 1.29 19.97
C TYR A 12 -3.97 0.15 20.21
N GLY A 13 -4.08 -0.81 19.28
CA GLY A 13 -4.99 -1.94 19.39
C GLY A 13 -4.29 -3.24 19.84
N ASP A 14 -4.90 -4.35 19.45
CA ASP A 14 -4.52 -5.72 19.85
C ASP A 14 -3.55 -6.41 18.86
N GLY A 15 -3.10 -5.72 17.81
CA GLY A 15 -2.38 -6.31 16.68
C GLY A 15 -3.26 -7.09 15.70
N GLY A 16 -4.58 -7.09 15.90
CA GLY A 16 -5.57 -7.83 15.13
C GLY A 16 -6.68 -6.92 14.60
N ALA A 17 -7.93 -7.39 14.74
CA ALA A 17 -9.10 -6.70 14.20
C ALA A 17 -9.35 -5.32 14.85
N GLU A 18 -9.04 -5.15 16.14
CA GLU A 18 -9.17 -3.87 16.82
C GLU A 18 -8.17 -2.86 16.26
N SER A 19 -6.90 -3.23 16.10
CA SER A 19 -5.87 -2.41 15.46
C SER A 19 -6.28 -1.95 14.05
N CYS A 20 -6.84 -2.86 13.26
CA CYS A 20 -7.36 -2.54 11.93
C CYS A 20 -8.49 -1.52 11.98
N LYS A 21 -9.42 -1.65 12.94
CA LYS A 21 -10.53 -0.70 13.12
C LYS A 21 -10.04 0.69 13.55
N LEU A 22 -9.07 0.77 14.45
CA LEU A 22 -8.49 2.05 14.86
C LEU A 22 -7.81 2.76 13.67
N THR A 23 -7.12 2.01 12.81
CA THR A 23 -6.55 2.55 11.57
C THR A 23 -7.64 2.99 10.60
N GLN A 24 -8.70 2.21 10.45
CA GLN A 24 -9.88 2.53 9.65
C GLN A 24 -10.54 3.85 10.11
N GLU A 25 -10.70 4.03 11.42
CA GLU A 25 -11.21 5.27 12.02
C GLU A 25 -10.26 6.45 11.75
N ALA A 26 -8.96 6.26 11.91
CA ALA A 26 -7.98 7.31 11.65
C ALA A 26 -8.01 7.77 10.19
N VAL A 27 -8.09 6.84 9.24
CA VAL A 27 -8.24 7.14 7.80
C VAL A 27 -9.57 7.81 7.51
N SER A 28 -10.68 7.31 8.07
CA SER A 28 -12.00 7.92 7.93
C SER A 28 -12.01 9.36 8.44
N ASN A 29 -11.40 9.62 9.60
CA ASN A 29 -11.29 10.97 10.16
C ASN A 29 -10.45 11.91 9.28
N LEU A 30 -9.37 11.42 8.70
CA LEU A 30 -8.56 12.16 7.73
C LEU A 30 -9.38 12.52 6.49
N PHE A 31 -10.26 11.62 6.05
CA PHE A 31 -11.11 11.76 4.87
C PHE A 31 -12.50 12.31 5.22
N TYR A 32 -12.60 13.19 6.22
CA TYR A 32 -13.82 13.91 6.63
C TYR A 32 -15.02 13.02 6.93
N GLY A 33 -14.78 11.82 7.49
CA GLY A 33 -15.81 10.85 7.84
C GLY A 33 -16.23 9.94 6.69
N LEU A 34 -15.48 9.89 5.60
CA LEU A 34 -15.74 8.93 4.52
C LEU A 34 -15.71 7.49 5.09
N PRO A 35 -16.79 6.70 4.87
CA PRO A 35 -16.85 5.35 5.41
C PRO A 35 -15.81 4.43 4.72
N ILE A 36 -14.88 3.90 5.51
CA ILE A 36 -13.91 2.89 5.04
C ILE A 36 -14.50 1.50 5.30
N GLN A 37 -14.85 0.78 4.26
CA GLN A 37 -15.63 -0.46 4.37
C GLN A 37 -14.81 -1.73 4.56
N GLY A 38 -13.53 -1.71 4.21
CA GLY A 38 -12.65 -2.87 4.26
C GLY A 38 -11.29 -2.54 4.81
N TYR A 39 -10.67 -3.53 5.42
CA TYR A 39 -9.27 -3.48 5.81
C TYR A 39 -8.59 -4.82 5.52
N LEU A 40 -7.31 -4.73 5.25
CA LEU A 40 -6.41 -5.87 5.20
C LEU A 40 -5.07 -5.43 5.81
N ALA A 41 -4.70 -6.04 6.91
CA ALA A 41 -3.38 -5.91 7.51
C ALA A 41 -2.61 -7.22 7.26
N MET A 42 -1.37 -7.10 6.82
CA MET A 42 -0.52 -8.25 6.52
C MET A 42 0.72 -8.23 7.40
N ASN A 43 1.04 -9.38 7.99
CA ASN A 43 2.34 -9.60 8.61
C ASN A 43 3.43 -9.60 7.53
N LEU A 44 4.61 -9.13 7.89
CA LEU A 44 5.76 -9.04 6.99
C LEU A 44 6.15 -10.39 6.37
N ASP A 45 5.99 -11.48 7.10
CA ASP A 45 6.21 -12.85 6.60
C ASP A 45 5.28 -13.22 5.42
N GLY A 46 4.20 -12.46 5.21
CA GLY A 46 3.29 -12.65 4.06
C GLY A 46 3.74 -11.93 2.78
N ILE A 47 4.70 -11.01 2.87
CA ILE A 47 5.18 -10.25 1.69
C ILE A 47 5.81 -11.17 0.64
N PRO A 48 6.70 -12.11 0.99
CA PRO A 48 7.25 -13.07 0.03
C PRO A 48 6.19 -13.89 -0.70
N GLU A 49 5.08 -14.24 -0.02
CA GLU A 49 3.99 -15.00 -0.63
C GLU A 49 3.26 -14.22 -1.74
N LEU A 50 3.17 -12.89 -1.65
CA LEU A 50 2.67 -12.06 -2.75
C LEU A 50 3.53 -12.21 -4.01
N THR A 51 4.83 -12.03 -3.87
CA THR A 51 5.78 -12.13 -4.98
C THR A 51 5.81 -13.53 -5.57
N LYS A 52 5.81 -14.55 -4.72
CA LYS A 52 5.73 -15.97 -5.12
C LYS A 52 4.46 -16.28 -5.90
N SER A 53 3.33 -15.76 -5.45
CA SER A 53 2.02 -16.04 -6.06
C SER A 53 1.94 -15.62 -7.53
N VAL A 54 2.70 -14.61 -7.93
CA VAL A 54 2.78 -14.10 -9.31
C VAL A 54 4.00 -14.63 -10.08
N GLY A 55 4.82 -15.49 -9.45
CA GLY A 55 6.01 -16.07 -10.11
C GLY A 55 7.20 -15.12 -10.23
N GLY A 56 7.32 -14.18 -9.30
CA GLY A 56 8.31 -13.10 -9.35
C GLY A 56 7.75 -11.82 -9.97
N LEU A 57 8.37 -10.69 -9.66
CA LEU A 57 7.86 -9.38 -10.03
C LEU A 57 8.98 -8.47 -10.52
N THR A 58 8.93 -8.04 -11.77
CA THR A 58 9.90 -7.07 -12.29
C THR A 58 9.43 -5.65 -11.97
N VAL A 59 10.32 -4.88 -11.36
CA VAL A 59 10.11 -3.46 -11.01
C VAL A 59 11.25 -2.61 -11.55
N THR A 60 10.95 -1.36 -11.90
CA THR A 60 11.98 -0.34 -12.08
C THR A 60 12.20 0.35 -10.74
N VAL A 61 13.45 0.39 -10.29
CA VAL A 61 13.83 1.03 -9.02
C VAL A 61 13.62 2.54 -9.11
N PRO A 62 12.76 3.15 -8.25
CA PRO A 62 12.35 4.54 -8.43
C PRO A 62 13.34 5.57 -7.89
N ASN A 63 14.28 5.18 -7.03
CA ASN A 63 15.24 6.06 -6.40
C ASN A 63 16.49 5.30 -5.94
N ASN A 64 17.57 6.03 -5.62
CA ASN A 64 18.88 5.49 -5.25
C ASN A 64 19.05 5.17 -3.76
N SER A 65 18.00 5.25 -2.96
CA SER A 65 18.09 5.16 -1.49
C SER A 65 18.58 3.82 -0.94
N LEU A 66 18.61 2.76 -1.76
CA LEU A 66 19.17 1.46 -1.39
C LEU A 66 20.49 1.14 -2.08
N GLU A 67 20.92 1.92 -3.08
CA GLU A 67 22.04 1.59 -3.96
C GLU A 67 23.36 1.38 -3.22
N TYR A 68 23.60 2.13 -2.16
CA TYR A 68 24.83 1.99 -1.38
C TYR A 68 24.95 0.65 -0.67
N GLU A 69 23.86 0.16 -0.09
CA GLU A 69 23.85 -1.10 0.65
C GLU A 69 23.52 -2.31 -0.25
N TYR A 70 22.71 -2.07 -1.28
CA TYR A 70 22.23 -3.08 -2.24
C TYR A 70 22.40 -2.54 -3.67
N PRO A 71 23.59 -2.69 -4.27
CA PRO A 71 23.91 -2.13 -5.59
C PRO A 71 22.97 -2.58 -6.73
N GLU A 72 22.32 -3.74 -6.58
CA GLU A 72 21.28 -4.20 -7.52
C GLU A 72 20.06 -3.31 -7.54
N PHE A 73 19.81 -2.53 -6.47
CA PHE A 73 18.71 -1.58 -6.39
C PHE A 73 19.14 -0.15 -6.76
N ALA A 74 20.04 -0.02 -7.74
CA ALA A 74 20.38 1.29 -8.30
C ALA A 74 19.15 1.93 -8.98
N GLU A 75 19.04 3.26 -8.88
CA GLU A 75 17.94 4.00 -9.51
C GLU A 75 17.86 3.73 -11.02
N GLY A 76 16.65 3.45 -11.50
CA GLY A 76 16.37 3.13 -12.90
C GLY A 76 16.70 1.69 -13.30
N ALA A 77 17.29 0.87 -12.42
CA ALA A 77 17.53 -0.53 -12.72
C ALA A 77 16.21 -1.31 -12.79
N GLU A 78 16.11 -2.24 -13.74
CA GLU A 78 15.04 -3.25 -13.77
C GLU A 78 15.49 -4.45 -12.93
N VAL A 79 14.76 -4.72 -11.86
CA VAL A 79 15.08 -5.81 -10.92
C VAL A 79 13.92 -6.77 -10.81
N THR A 80 14.21 -8.06 -10.81
CA THR A 80 13.20 -9.07 -10.48
C THR A 80 13.19 -9.29 -8.97
N LEU A 81 12.05 -8.92 -8.37
CA LEU A 81 11.77 -9.23 -6.97
C LEU A 81 11.34 -10.69 -6.84
N THR A 82 11.92 -11.36 -5.86
CA THR A 82 11.67 -12.75 -5.49
C THR A 82 11.28 -12.84 -4.01
N GLU A 83 10.99 -14.02 -3.51
CA GLU A 83 10.76 -14.25 -2.08
C GLU A 83 11.92 -13.75 -1.19
N GLU A 84 13.15 -13.74 -1.73
CA GLU A 84 14.37 -13.46 -0.95
C GLU A 84 14.65 -11.96 -0.80
N ASN A 85 14.32 -11.13 -1.81
CA ASN A 85 14.73 -9.73 -1.86
C ASN A 85 13.56 -8.72 -1.75
N THR A 86 12.31 -9.19 -1.86
CA THR A 86 11.13 -8.31 -1.81
C THR A 86 11.02 -7.55 -0.48
N GLU A 87 11.29 -8.21 0.65
CA GLU A 87 11.20 -7.55 1.96
C GLU A 87 12.22 -6.42 2.08
N VAL A 88 13.46 -6.65 1.66
CA VAL A 88 14.51 -5.62 1.63
C VAL A 88 14.06 -4.42 0.80
N PHE A 89 13.58 -4.66 -0.43
CA PHE A 89 13.12 -3.61 -1.33
C PHE A 89 11.99 -2.75 -0.72
N LEU A 90 11.05 -3.36 -0.01
CA LEU A 90 9.87 -2.67 0.54
C LEU A 90 10.11 -2.01 1.89
N ARG A 91 11.11 -2.44 2.66
CA ARG A 91 11.24 -2.03 4.06
C ARG A 91 12.50 -1.25 4.38
N SER A 92 13.63 -1.61 3.76
CA SER A 92 14.92 -1.00 4.11
C SER A 92 14.90 0.50 3.87
N ARG A 93 15.46 1.23 4.81
CA ARG A 93 15.69 2.67 4.73
C ARG A 93 16.77 3.08 5.70
N ASP A 94 17.51 4.10 5.36
CA ASP A 94 18.34 4.81 6.30
C ASP A 94 17.45 5.68 7.21
N VAL A 95 17.43 5.38 8.49
CA VAL A 95 16.61 6.12 9.47
C VAL A 95 17.21 7.46 9.84
N ASP A 96 18.50 7.65 9.57
CA ASP A 96 19.24 8.90 9.84
C ASP A 96 19.13 9.87 8.65
N GLU A 97 18.69 9.37 7.49
CA GLU A 97 18.43 10.19 6.30
C GLU A 97 17.04 10.84 6.36
N SER A 98 17.01 12.17 6.24
CA SER A 98 15.75 12.92 6.15
C SER A 98 14.95 12.48 4.91
N GLN A 99 13.65 12.34 5.08
CA GLN A 99 12.70 11.92 4.05
C GLN A 99 12.88 10.49 3.51
N SER A 100 13.71 9.66 4.14
CA SER A 100 13.86 8.24 3.75
C SER A 100 12.53 7.45 3.75
N ALA A 101 11.53 7.92 4.50
CA ALA A 101 10.17 7.39 4.45
C ALA A 101 9.47 7.62 3.09
N ILE A 102 9.77 8.73 2.40
CA ILE A 102 9.24 9.06 1.07
C ILE A 102 9.85 8.09 0.04
N TYR A 103 11.16 7.91 0.06
CA TYR A 103 11.84 6.96 -0.82
C TYR A 103 11.31 5.53 -0.67
N ARG A 104 11.05 5.12 0.57
CA ARG A 104 10.41 3.82 0.83
C ARG A 104 9.00 3.76 0.26
N MET A 105 8.20 4.82 0.41
CA MET A 105 6.85 4.91 -0.15
C MET A 105 6.86 4.80 -1.68
N GLU A 106 7.82 5.43 -2.36
CA GLU A 106 7.97 5.31 -3.83
C GLU A 106 8.26 3.86 -4.26
N ARG A 107 9.12 3.14 -3.52
CA ARG A 107 9.38 1.72 -3.79
C ARG A 107 8.15 0.86 -3.53
N GLN A 108 7.41 1.11 -2.45
CA GLN A 108 6.14 0.42 -2.16
C GLN A 108 5.11 0.65 -3.27
N LYS A 109 5.05 1.87 -3.80
CA LYS A 109 4.21 2.23 -4.93
C LYS A 109 4.61 1.47 -6.19
N ALA A 110 5.89 1.49 -6.56
CA ALA A 110 6.41 0.74 -7.71
C ALA A 110 6.09 -0.77 -7.61
N PHE A 111 6.21 -1.34 -6.41
CA PHE A 111 5.82 -2.73 -6.15
C PHE A 111 4.32 -2.95 -6.38
N LEU A 112 3.46 -2.11 -5.80
CA LEU A 112 2.00 -2.25 -5.91
C LEU A 112 1.53 -2.13 -7.36
N ASP A 113 2.11 -1.20 -8.11
CA ASP A 113 1.81 -1.02 -9.54
C ASP A 113 2.19 -2.25 -10.36
N ALA A 114 3.40 -2.76 -10.16
CA ALA A 114 3.86 -3.95 -10.85
C ALA A 114 3.07 -5.19 -10.42
N PHE A 115 2.80 -5.36 -9.12
CA PHE A 115 2.01 -6.46 -8.59
C PHE A 115 0.59 -6.45 -9.14
N SER A 116 -0.07 -5.30 -9.17
CA SER A 116 -1.43 -5.18 -9.68
C SER A 116 -1.53 -5.59 -11.15
N LYS A 117 -0.59 -5.14 -11.98
CA LYS A 117 -0.52 -5.54 -13.41
C LYS A 117 -0.30 -7.05 -13.54
N LYS A 118 0.66 -7.60 -12.79
CA LYS A 118 0.99 -9.02 -12.86
C LYS A 118 -0.12 -9.90 -12.32
N ALA A 119 -0.76 -9.49 -11.23
CA ALA A 119 -1.91 -10.20 -10.66
C ALA A 119 -3.10 -10.22 -11.63
N LYS A 120 -3.35 -9.13 -12.35
CA LYS A 120 -4.35 -9.08 -13.41
C LYS A 120 -4.04 -10.10 -14.53
N GLU A 121 -2.81 -10.10 -15.06
CA GLU A 121 -2.38 -11.09 -16.06
C GLU A 121 -2.58 -12.54 -15.56
N CYS A 122 -2.21 -12.82 -14.31
CA CYS A 122 -2.39 -14.14 -13.72
C CYS A 122 -3.88 -14.51 -13.58
N TYR A 123 -4.72 -13.55 -13.25
CA TYR A 123 -6.18 -13.76 -13.14
C TYR A 123 -6.83 -14.01 -14.50
N GLU A 124 -6.47 -13.25 -15.54
CA GLU A 124 -6.93 -13.44 -16.93
C GLU A 124 -6.58 -14.84 -17.46
N GLN A 125 -5.38 -15.35 -17.09
CA GLN A 125 -4.94 -16.70 -17.47
C GLN A 125 -5.62 -17.80 -16.64
N ASN A 126 -5.95 -17.52 -15.39
CA ASN A 126 -6.54 -18.49 -14.47
C ASN A 126 -7.42 -17.81 -13.41
N ALA A 127 -8.72 -17.84 -13.57
CA ALA A 127 -9.68 -17.27 -12.62
C ALA A 127 -9.54 -17.81 -11.17
N LYS A 128 -8.93 -18.99 -10.97
CA LYS A 128 -8.63 -19.51 -9.64
C LYS A 128 -7.46 -18.81 -8.95
N PHE A 129 -6.73 -17.94 -9.67
CA PHE A 129 -5.61 -17.20 -9.12
C PHE A 129 -6.02 -16.42 -7.86
N ALA A 130 -7.12 -15.67 -7.92
CA ALA A 130 -7.58 -14.85 -6.79
C ALA A 130 -7.90 -15.70 -5.54
N THR A 131 -8.56 -16.86 -5.70
CA THR A 131 -8.78 -17.80 -4.60
C THR A 131 -7.47 -18.37 -4.07
N ASN A 132 -6.54 -18.76 -4.94
CA ASN A 132 -5.24 -19.29 -4.54
C ASN A 132 -4.41 -18.24 -3.80
N LEU A 133 -4.40 -17.01 -4.29
CA LEU A 133 -3.75 -15.88 -3.62
C LEU A 133 -4.34 -15.63 -2.23
N PHE A 134 -5.70 -15.59 -2.13
CA PHE A 134 -6.37 -15.39 -0.85
C PHE A 134 -6.00 -16.48 0.16
N VAL A 135 -5.98 -17.75 -0.26
CA VAL A 135 -5.58 -18.88 0.60
C VAL A 135 -4.11 -18.77 1.02
N ALA A 136 -3.23 -18.39 0.10
CA ALA A 136 -1.80 -18.26 0.39
C ALA A 136 -1.50 -17.16 1.42
N ILE A 137 -2.15 -16.00 1.30
CA ILE A 137 -1.91 -14.86 2.20
C ILE A 137 -2.71 -14.91 3.50
N LYS A 138 -3.76 -15.71 3.57
CA LYS A 138 -4.68 -15.79 4.72
C LYS A 138 -3.98 -16.04 6.07
N PRO A 139 -2.95 -16.90 6.20
CA PRO A 139 -2.26 -17.12 7.47
C PRO A 139 -1.53 -15.87 7.99
N TYR A 140 -1.21 -14.92 7.11
CA TYR A 140 -0.44 -13.73 7.38
C TYR A 140 -1.29 -12.47 7.46
N THR A 141 -2.62 -12.59 7.32
CA THR A 141 -3.50 -11.42 7.18
C THR A 141 -4.60 -11.38 8.24
N VAL A 142 -4.90 -10.15 8.66
CA VAL A 142 -6.13 -9.81 9.39
C VAL A 142 -6.99 -8.95 8.48
N THR A 143 -8.17 -9.42 8.13
CA THR A 143 -9.05 -8.73 7.17
C THR A 143 -10.52 -8.99 7.47
N ASN A 144 -11.39 -8.03 7.13
CA ASN A 144 -12.84 -8.20 7.07
C ASN A 144 -13.34 -8.36 5.62
N ILE A 145 -12.41 -8.49 4.65
CA ILE A 145 -12.73 -8.75 3.24
C ILE A 145 -12.89 -10.25 3.06
N SER A 146 -14.09 -10.70 2.67
CA SER A 146 -14.33 -12.11 2.33
C SER A 146 -13.71 -12.45 0.97
N GLU A 147 -13.51 -13.76 0.74
CA GLU A 147 -13.05 -14.26 -0.56
C GLU A 147 -13.95 -13.78 -1.72
N ASP A 148 -15.27 -13.88 -1.57
CA ASP A 148 -16.22 -13.40 -2.59
C ASP A 148 -16.07 -11.92 -2.89
N ARG A 149 -15.78 -11.10 -1.87
CA ARG A 149 -15.57 -9.68 -2.04
C ARG A 149 -14.24 -9.38 -2.73
N LEU A 150 -13.19 -10.13 -2.40
CA LEU A 150 -11.91 -10.04 -3.10
C LEU A 150 -12.06 -10.41 -4.57
N MET A 151 -12.78 -11.50 -4.86
CA MET A 151 -13.09 -11.91 -6.25
C MET A 151 -13.80 -10.82 -7.03
N LYS A 152 -14.80 -10.16 -6.40
CA LYS A 152 -15.49 -9.02 -7.05
C LYS A 152 -14.56 -7.84 -7.32
N LEU A 153 -13.62 -7.55 -6.43
CA LEU A 153 -12.62 -6.48 -6.64
C LEU A 153 -11.73 -6.80 -7.86
N PHE A 154 -11.28 -8.06 -7.99
CA PHE A 154 -10.52 -8.49 -9.17
C PHE A 154 -11.34 -8.33 -10.47
N GLN A 155 -12.60 -8.79 -10.47
CA GLN A 155 -13.48 -8.66 -11.64
C GLN A 155 -13.71 -7.19 -12.01
N THR A 156 -14.00 -6.33 -11.03
CA THR A 156 -14.22 -4.90 -11.28
C THR A 156 -12.97 -4.21 -11.82
N ALA A 157 -11.79 -4.57 -11.33
CA ALA A 157 -10.52 -4.05 -11.83
C ALA A 157 -10.20 -4.56 -13.25
N ASP A 158 -10.68 -5.75 -13.61
CA ASP A 158 -10.53 -6.33 -14.95
C ASP A 158 -11.44 -5.67 -15.98
N GLU A 159 -12.70 -5.42 -15.62
CA GLU A 159 -13.73 -4.81 -16.48
C GLU A 159 -13.57 -3.30 -16.67
N GLY A 160 -12.81 -2.62 -15.80
CA GLY A 160 -12.65 -1.17 -15.79
C GLY A 160 -11.30 -0.70 -16.33
N ASP A 161 -11.11 0.64 -16.31
CA ASP A 161 -9.83 1.29 -16.66
C ASP A 161 -8.72 1.05 -15.59
N GLY A 162 -8.91 0.06 -14.72
CA GLY A 162 -8.00 -0.26 -13.61
C GLY A 162 -8.30 0.56 -12.34
N TYR A 163 -7.26 1.01 -11.67
CA TYR A 163 -7.36 1.84 -10.47
C TYR A 163 -6.66 3.18 -10.67
N THR A 164 -7.13 4.18 -9.93
CA THR A 164 -6.47 5.48 -9.88
C THR A 164 -5.75 5.63 -8.55
N GLU A 165 -4.47 5.93 -8.61
CA GLU A 165 -3.65 6.20 -7.45
C GLU A 165 -3.41 7.69 -7.28
N TRP A 166 -3.47 8.17 -6.04
CA TRP A 166 -3.08 9.52 -5.69
C TRP A 166 -2.56 9.57 -4.24
N THR A 167 -1.67 10.51 -4.00
CA THR A 167 -1.13 10.77 -2.66
C THR A 167 -1.97 11.84 -1.98
N VAL A 168 -2.16 11.71 -0.67
CA VAL A 168 -2.78 12.78 0.14
C VAL A 168 -2.01 14.08 -0.11
N PRO A 169 -2.69 15.16 -0.55
CA PRO A 169 -2.02 16.44 -0.81
C PRO A 169 -1.41 17.01 0.47
N GLY A 170 -0.20 17.56 0.38
CA GLY A 170 0.50 18.14 1.51
C GLY A 170 2.00 18.19 1.28
N GLU A 171 2.72 18.59 2.31
CA GLU A 171 4.18 18.75 2.26
C GLU A 171 4.83 18.08 3.46
N GLY A 172 5.96 17.39 3.21
CA GLY A 172 6.84 16.89 4.25
C GLY A 172 7.67 18.03 4.85
N THR A 173 7.70 18.12 6.16
CA THR A 173 8.52 19.11 6.88
C THR A 173 9.35 18.42 7.94
N GLN A 174 10.55 18.96 8.22
CA GLN A 174 11.36 18.45 9.31
C GLN A 174 10.83 19.03 10.61
N GLY A 175 10.29 18.16 11.46
CA GLY A 175 9.89 18.49 12.83
C GLY A 175 11.07 18.51 13.80
N LEU A 176 10.81 18.81 15.07
CA LEU A 176 11.85 18.87 16.10
C LEU A 176 12.46 17.50 16.44
N SER A 177 11.69 16.43 16.29
CA SER A 177 12.10 15.07 16.65
C SER A 177 11.88 14.06 15.55
N TYR A 178 10.95 14.32 14.64
CA TYR A 178 10.56 13.43 13.56
C TYR A 178 10.13 14.26 12.35
N ASP A 179 10.22 13.69 11.16
CA ASP A 179 9.61 14.28 9.97
C ASP A 179 8.09 14.34 10.14
N GLU A 180 7.50 15.47 9.78
CA GLU A 180 6.07 15.71 9.82
C GLU A 180 5.53 15.84 8.41
N TYR A 181 4.26 15.47 8.21
CA TYR A 181 3.55 15.69 6.97
C TYR A 181 2.37 16.60 7.21
N GLN A 182 2.41 17.80 6.62
CA GLN A 182 1.34 18.77 6.72
C GLN A 182 0.37 18.62 5.55
N VAL A 183 -0.81 18.12 5.84
CA VAL A 183 -1.86 17.91 4.84
C VAL A 183 -2.42 19.26 4.40
N ASP A 184 -2.56 19.45 3.07
CA ASP A 184 -3.37 20.52 2.50
C ASP A 184 -4.86 20.13 2.57
N ASP A 185 -5.53 20.61 3.61
CA ASP A 185 -6.94 20.27 3.87
C ASP A 185 -7.87 20.67 2.72
N ASN A 186 -7.63 21.79 2.04
CA ASN A 186 -8.49 22.24 0.94
C ASN A 186 -8.28 21.36 -0.32
N ALA A 187 -7.05 21.07 -0.67
CA ALA A 187 -6.74 20.19 -1.78
C ALA A 187 -7.24 18.76 -1.52
N LEU A 188 -7.08 18.24 -0.29
CA LEU A 188 -7.59 16.93 0.10
C LEU A 188 -9.12 16.87 0.01
N TYR A 189 -9.81 17.88 0.55
CA TYR A 189 -11.27 17.94 0.48
C TYR A 189 -11.76 17.92 -0.97
N THR A 190 -11.16 18.75 -1.83
CA THR A 190 -11.50 18.79 -3.26
C THR A 190 -11.28 17.43 -3.91
N LYS A 191 -10.13 16.79 -3.64
CA LYS A 191 -9.79 15.47 -4.19
C LYS A 191 -10.78 14.39 -3.77
N ILE A 192 -11.23 14.41 -2.51
CA ILE A 192 -12.24 13.48 -2.00
C ILE A 192 -13.59 13.70 -2.70
N MET A 193 -14.00 14.96 -2.85
CA MET A 193 -15.27 15.28 -3.53
C MET A 193 -15.26 14.83 -4.98
N GLU A 194 -14.17 15.08 -5.71
CA GLU A 194 -14.02 14.65 -7.11
C GLU A 194 -13.97 13.12 -7.26
N THR A 195 -13.40 12.41 -6.28
CA THR A 195 -13.19 10.97 -6.38
C THR A 195 -14.41 10.16 -5.96
N PHE A 196 -15.11 10.58 -4.89
CA PHE A 196 -16.12 9.75 -4.23
C PHE A 196 -17.53 10.31 -4.30
N TYR A 197 -17.72 11.53 -4.78
CA TYR A 197 -19.04 12.17 -4.83
C TYR A 197 -19.39 12.63 -6.25
N GLN A 198 -20.67 12.58 -6.57
CA GLN A 198 -21.20 13.13 -7.82
C GLN A 198 -22.17 14.25 -7.47
N GLU A 199 -22.16 15.33 -8.28
CA GLU A 199 -23.18 16.38 -8.16
C GLU A 199 -24.57 15.80 -8.41
N ILE A 200 -25.48 16.02 -7.47
CA ILE A 200 -26.89 15.73 -7.66
C ILE A 200 -27.45 16.85 -8.56
N LYS A 201 -27.78 16.50 -9.80
CA LYS A 201 -28.46 17.40 -10.73
C LYS A 201 -29.94 17.44 -10.48
#